data_44b08d3008d08f0fff0314750838f7c1
#
_entry.id   44b08d3008d08f0fff0314750838f7c1
#
_cell.length_a   1.000
_cell.length_b   1.000
_cell.length_c   1.000
_cell.angle_alpha   90.00
_cell.angle_beta   90.00
_cell.angle_gamma   90.00
#
_symmetry.space_group_name_H-M   'P 1'
#
loop_
_entity.id
_entity.type
_entity.pdbx_description
1 polymer ?
#
loop_
_entity_poly.entity_id
_entity_poly.type
_entity_poly.pdbx_seq_one_letter_code
_entity_poly.pdbx_strand_id
1 'polypeptide(L)'
;MKIQLAKESWDSIECDALIVPVFENEDEGNEFLAALDERLGGLIKELQSTEEWTSMAGEVLVIYRPEKLKAARLILLGAGKKESYDSHAIGSLMRKAVLKVKGHNLKRVAFYPRSQVEPQRAAQAVVEGVILATYQADDYKTEDRSRNFVEEILFVSDQDMDATEVEASMERGEILANATNMARKLVNEPGNRVNPS
;
A
#
# COMPACT_ATOMS: atom_id res chain seq x y z
N MET A 1 -5.80 13.15 5.89
CA MET A 1 -5.95 11.67 5.76
C MET A 1 -5.73 11.08 7.14
N LYS A 2 -6.51 10.07 7.55
CA LYS A 2 -6.31 9.41 8.84
C LYS A 2 -5.28 8.31 8.68
N ILE A 3 -4.33 8.23 9.60
CA ILE A 3 -3.24 7.24 9.56
C ILE A 3 -3.22 6.56 10.92
N GLN A 4 -3.28 5.23 10.94
CA GLN A 4 -3.41 4.47 12.17
C GLN A 4 -2.58 3.19 12.15
N LEU A 5 -2.03 2.83 13.30
CA LEU A 5 -1.55 1.49 13.56
C LEU A 5 -2.74 0.61 13.97
N ALA A 6 -2.97 -0.47 13.23
CA ALA A 6 -4.02 -1.45 13.51
C ALA A 6 -3.40 -2.67 14.19
N LYS A 7 -3.95 -3.03 15.36
CA LYS A 7 -3.54 -4.22 16.14
C LYS A 7 -4.39 -5.45 15.83
N GLU A 8 -5.29 -5.30 14.86
CA GLU A 8 -6.14 -6.40 14.41
C GLU A 8 -5.31 -7.35 13.53
N SER A 9 -5.67 -8.64 13.56
CA SER A 9 -5.05 -9.61 12.67
C SER A 9 -5.37 -9.29 11.21
N TRP A 10 -4.42 -9.56 10.32
CA TRP A 10 -4.54 -9.30 8.88
C TRP A 10 -5.77 -9.92 8.21
N ASP A 11 -6.27 -11.03 8.73
CA ASP A 11 -7.45 -11.74 8.22
C ASP A 11 -8.77 -11.19 8.76
N SER A 12 -8.74 -10.45 9.86
CA SER A 12 -9.92 -9.90 10.54
C SER A 12 -10.09 -8.40 10.36
N ILE A 13 -9.13 -7.72 9.71
CA ILE A 13 -9.20 -6.28 9.51
C ILE A 13 -10.27 -5.91 8.47
N GLU A 14 -11.19 -5.04 8.87
CA GLU A 14 -12.22 -4.51 7.98
C GLU A 14 -11.67 -3.31 7.20
N CYS A 15 -11.50 -3.47 5.88
CA CYS A 15 -10.99 -2.41 4.99
C CYS A 15 -11.47 -2.61 3.55
N ASP A 16 -11.34 -1.59 2.73
CA ASP A 16 -11.68 -1.67 1.31
C ASP A 16 -10.64 -2.47 0.52
N ALA A 17 -9.39 -2.41 0.95
CA ALA A 17 -8.31 -3.21 0.38
C ALA A 17 -7.23 -3.51 1.43
N LEU A 18 -6.87 -4.77 1.55
CA LEU A 18 -5.69 -5.25 2.27
C LEU A 18 -4.58 -5.49 1.25
N ILE A 19 -3.45 -4.83 1.41
CA ILE A 19 -2.27 -4.97 0.56
C ILE A 19 -1.24 -5.84 1.27
N VAL A 20 -0.80 -6.89 0.60
CA VAL A 20 0.15 -7.86 1.12
C VAL A 20 1.28 -8.05 0.11
N PRO A 21 2.54 -7.76 0.46
CA PRO A 21 3.68 -8.08 -0.39
C PRO A 21 3.95 -9.59 -0.42
N VAL A 22 4.28 -10.12 -1.59
CA VAL A 22 4.69 -11.51 -1.81
C VAL A 22 5.99 -11.51 -2.59
N PHE A 23 6.97 -12.29 -2.14
CA PHE A 23 8.31 -12.32 -2.75
C PHE A 23 8.43 -13.37 -3.84
N GLU A 24 9.33 -13.13 -4.79
CA GLU A 24 9.73 -14.14 -5.76
C GLU A 24 10.36 -15.35 -5.05
N ASN A 25 10.04 -16.55 -5.52
CA ASN A 25 10.61 -17.79 -5.01
C ASN A 25 10.50 -17.93 -3.47
N GLU A 26 9.43 -17.38 -2.90
CA GLU A 26 9.18 -17.54 -1.48
C GLU A 26 8.93 -19.01 -1.16
N ASP A 27 9.69 -19.54 -0.17
CA ASP A 27 9.61 -20.95 0.21
C ASP A 27 8.18 -21.36 0.59
N GLU A 28 7.77 -22.56 0.15
CA GLU A 28 6.48 -23.16 0.53
C GLU A 28 6.33 -23.32 2.05
N GLY A 29 7.43 -23.30 2.79
CA GLY A 29 7.47 -23.33 4.25
C GLY A 29 7.14 -22.01 4.94
N ASN A 30 6.86 -20.91 4.21
CA ASN A 30 6.44 -19.68 4.83
C ASN A 30 5.02 -19.80 5.40
N GLU A 31 4.92 -19.85 6.72
CA GLU A 31 3.65 -20.07 7.44
C GLU A 31 2.57 -19.07 7.08
N PHE A 32 2.95 -17.79 6.92
CA PHE A 32 1.98 -16.76 6.55
C PHE A 32 1.45 -16.98 5.13
N LEU A 33 2.36 -17.23 4.16
CA LEU A 33 1.94 -17.43 2.77
C LEU A 33 1.06 -18.68 2.63
N ALA A 34 1.41 -19.76 3.35
CA ALA A 34 0.61 -20.97 3.40
C ALA A 34 -0.78 -20.72 4.00
N ALA A 35 -0.87 -19.96 5.11
CA ALA A 35 -2.13 -19.59 5.73
C ALA A 35 -2.99 -18.68 4.84
N LEU A 36 -2.36 -17.76 4.11
CA LEU A 36 -3.04 -16.90 3.16
C LEU A 36 -3.58 -17.70 1.97
N ASP A 37 -2.76 -18.57 1.40
CA ASP A 37 -3.12 -19.41 0.27
C ASP A 37 -4.24 -20.40 0.62
N GLU A 38 -4.22 -21.00 1.82
CA GLU A 38 -5.32 -21.83 2.32
C GLU A 38 -6.65 -21.06 2.37
N ARG A 39 -6.62 -19.78 2.80
CA ARG A 39 -7.81 -18.92 2.81
C ARG A 39 -8.33 -18.58 1.41
N LEU A 40 -7.43 -18.60 0.44
CA LEU A 40 -7.74 -18.36 -0.98
C LEU A 40 -8.02 -19.65 -1.76
N GLY A 41 -8.06 -20.81 -1.08
CA GLY A 41 -8.34 -22.09 -1.73
C GLY A 41 -7.23 -22.61 -2.64
N GLY A 42 -5.98 -22.22 -2.40
CA GLY A 42 -4.81 -22.64 -3.18
C GLY A 42 -4.52 -21.76 -4.41
N LEU A 43 -5.18 -20.62 -4.55
CA LEU A 43 -5.09 -19.75 -5.73
C LEU A 43 -3.68 -19.21 -5.97
N ILE A 44 -2.92 -18.88 -4.90
CA ILE A 44 -1.56 -18.33 -5.05
C ILE A 44 -0.64 -19.37 -5.68
N LYS A 45 -0.66 -20.60 -5.16
CA LYS A 45 0.14 -21.71 -5.70
C LYS A 45 -0.27 -22.05 -7.13
N GLU A 46 -1.55 -22.06 -7.43
CA GLU A 46 -2.05 -22.30 -8.78
C GLU A 46 -1.48 -21.27 -9.77
N LEU A 47 -1.63 -19.97 -9.47
CA LEU A 47 -1.14 -18.89 -10.33
C LEU A 47 0.40 -18.88 -10.47
N GLN A 48 1.12 -19.24 -9.42
CA GLN A 48 2.59 -19.38 -9.49
C GLN A 48 3.00 -20.60 -10.33
N SER A 49 2.29 -21.71 -10.21
CA SER A 49 2.60 -22.95 -10.98
C SER A 49 2.33 -22.78 -12.48
N THR A 50 1.38 -21.96 -12.86
CA THR A 50 1.04 -21.63 -14.26
C THR A 50 1.83 -20.43 -14.80
N GLU A 51 2.69 -19.81 -13.99
CA GLU A 51 3.43 -18.60 -14.32
C GLU A 51 2.52 -17.39 -14.69
N GLU A 52 1.23 -17.46 -14.37
CA GLU A 52 0.31 -16.33 -14.58
C GLU A 52 0.57 -15.16 -13.64
N TRP A 53 1.20 -15.45 -12.49
CA TRP A 53 1.66 -14.47 -11.53
C TRP A 53 2.95 -14.95 -10.85
N THR A 54 4.01 -14.17 -10.99
CA THR A 54 5.37 -14.58 -10.60
C THR A 54 5.91 -13.85 -9.37
N SER A 55 5.14 -12.93 -8.81
CA SER A 55 5.54 -12.06 -7.69
C SER A 55 6.69 -11.11 -8.02
N MET A 56 6.98 -10.87 -9.31
CA MET A 56 7.98 -9.88 -9.70
C MET A 56 7.63 -8.49 -9.17
N ALA A 57 8.68 -7.69 -8.93
CA ALA A 57 8.52 -6.37 -8.31
C ALA A 57 7.56 -5.46 -9.07
N GLY A 58 6.44 -5.15 -8.45
CA GLY A 58 5.41 -4.27 -9.02
C GLY A 58 4.31 -4.98 -9.79
N GLU A 59 4.30 -6.31 -9.86
CA GLU A 59 3.10 -7.05 -10.25
C GLU A 59 2.01 -6.85 -9.20
N VAL A 60 0.78 -6.65 -9.67
CA VAL A 60 -0.37 -6.42 -8.77
C VAL A 60 -1.50 -7.35 -9.18
N LEU A 61 -1.84 -8.26 -8.29
CA LEU A 61 -2.99 -9.14 -8.40
C LEU A 61 -4.09 -8.67 -7.45
N VAL A 62 -5.29 -8.44 -7.97
CA VAL A 62 -6.43 -7.98 -7.17
C VAL A 62 -7.46 -9.11 -7.09
N ILE A 63 -7.75 -9.54 -5.87
CA ILE A 63 -8.76 -10.54 -5.57
C ILE A 63 -9.94 -9.83 -4.92
N TYR A 64 -11.10 -9.91 -5.55
CA TYR A 64 -12.32 -9.28 -5.07
C TYR A 64 -13.09 -10.21 -4.15
N ARG A 65 -13.52 -9.67 -3.00
CA ARG A 65 -14.36 -10.38 -2.02
C ARG A 65 -13.82 -11.76 -1.64
N PRO A 66 -12.58 -11.83 -1.12
CA PRO A 66 -12.02 -13.09 -0.64
C PRO A 66 -12.89 -13.63 0.50
N GLU A 67 -13.44 -14.84 0.35
CA GLU A 67 -14.49 -15.38 1.25
C GLU A 67 -14.08 -15.47 2.72
N LYS A 68 -12.81 -15.75 2.97
CA LYS A 68 -12.28 -15.95 4.33
C LYS A 68 -11.52 -14.75 4.89
N LEU A 69 -11.66 -13.58 4.28
CA LEU A 69 -11.07 -12.32 4.77
C LEU A 69 -12.17 -11.27 4.93
N LYS A 70 -12.05 -10.41 5.92
CA LYS A 70 -12.99 -9.30 6.10
C LYS A 70 -12.72 -8.11 5.17
N ALA A 71 -11.54 -8.04 4.59
CA ALA A 71 -11.20 -7.04 3.59
C ALA A 71 -12.06 -7.22 2.33
N ALA A 72 -12.64 -6.15 1.80
CA ALA A 72 -13.45 -6.20 0.59
C ALA A 72 -12.63 -6.59 -0.65
N ARG A 73 -11.32 -6.34 -0.62
CA ARG A 73 -10.34 -6.75 -1.65
C ARG A 73 -9.03 -7.16 -1.00
N LEU A 74 -8.40 -8.15 -1.57
CA LEU A 74 -7.01 -8.48 -1.29
C LEU A 74 -6.16 -8.08 -2.49
N ILE A 75 -5.10 -7.33 -2.24
CA ILE A 75 -4.13 -6.94 -3.25
C ILE A 75 -2.81 -7.65 -2.93
N LEU A 76 -2.48 -8.66 -3.72
CA LEU A 76 -1.17 -9.27 -3.67
C LEU A 76 -0.22 -8.42 -4.50
N LEU A 77 0.82 -7.94 -3.84
CA LEU A 77 1.80 -7.02 -4.42
C LEU A 77 3.11 -7.77 -4.60
N GLY A 78 3.50 -8.03 -5.85
CA GLY A 78 4.79 -8.62 -6.15
C GLY A 78 5.90 -7.73 -5.61
N ALA A 79 6.65 -8.27 -4.65
CA ALA A 79 7.72 -7.57 -3.96
C ALA A 79 9.09 -7.82 -4.60
N GLY A 80 9.16 -8.74 -5.56
CA GLY A 80 10.41 -9.13 -6.17
C GLY A 80 11.30 -9.92 -5.22
N LYS A 81 12.60 -9.80 -5.41
CA LYS A 81 13.59 -10.50 -4.58
C LYS A 81 13.65 -9.89 -3.18
N LYS A 82 13.68 -10.76 -2.16
CA LYS A 82 13.67 -10.38 -0.74
C LYS A 82 14.85 -9.47 -0.37
N GLU A 83 16.01 -9.71 -0.97
CA GLU A 83 17.25 -8.93 -0.73
C GLU A 83 17.16 -7.48 -1.23
N SER A 84 16.29 -7.22 -2.20
CA SER A 84 16.08 -5.88 -2.79
C SER A 84 14.89 -5.14 -2.17
N TYR A 85 14.23 -5.72 -1.19
CA TYR A 85 13.04 -5.17 -0.56
C TYR A 85 13.40 -4.31 0.64
N ASP A 86 13.64 -3.04 0.38
CA ASP A 86 13.94 -2.01 1.37
C ASP A 86 12.77 -1.01 1.52
N SER A 87 12.95 0.02 2.34
CA SER A 87 11.94 1.06 2.56
C SER A 87 11.61 1.84 1.27
N HIS A 88 12.58 2.06 0.38
CA HIS A 88 12.34 2.72 -0.90
C HIS A 88 11.48 1.84 -1.83
N ALA A 89 11.78 0.55 -1.89
CA ALA A 89 10.98 -0.42 -2.63
C ALA A 89 9.53 -0.46 -2.10
N ILE A 90 9.34 -0.49 -0.78
CA ILE A 90 8.01 -0.45 -0.15
C ILE A 90 7.22 0.76 -0.63
N GLY A 91 7.77 1.97 -0.53
CA GLY A 91 7.09 3.20 -0.94
C GLY A 91 6.72 3.20 -2.43
N SER A 92 7.64 2.75 -3.30
CA SER A 92 7.42 2.64 -4.74
C SER A 92 6.32 1.61 -5.07
N LEU A 93 6.34 0.46 -4.43
CA LEU A 93 5.39 -0.62 -4.65
C LEU A 93 4.00 -0.26 -4.12
N MET A 94 3.90 0.38 -2.95
CA MET A 94 2.65 0.92 -2.42
C MET A 94 2.02 1.91 -3.38
N ARG A 95 2.81 2.82 -3.93
CA ARG A 95 2.35 3.76 -4.95
C ARG A 95 1.77 3.03 -6.17
N LYS A 96 2.45 1.99 -6.67
CA LYS A 96 1.96 1.19 -7.80
C LYS A 96 0.64 0.48 -7.45
N ALA A 97 0.55 -0.16 -6.28
CA ALA A 97 -0.64 -0.84 -5.83
C ALA A 97 -1.85 0.09 -5.77
N VAL A 98 -1.70 1.25 -5.14
CA VAL A 98 -2.79 2.25 -5.01
C VAL A 98 -3.19 2.80 -6.38
N LEU A 99 -2.25 3.09 -7.26
CA LEU A 99 -2.55 3.57 -8.62
C LEU A 99 -3.27 2.52 -9.46
N LYS A 100 -2.93 1.24 -9.32
CA LYS A 100 -3.58 0.13 -10.05
C LYS A 100 -5.06 0.00 -9.70
N VAL A 101 -5.41 0.26 -8.44
CA VAL A 101 -6.79 0.18 -7.95
C VAL A 101 -7.47 1.56 -7.86
N LYS A 102 -6.83 2.59 -8.40
CA LYS A 102 -7.42 3.93 -8.53
C LYS A 102 -8.70 3.83 -9.40
N GLY A 103 -9.79 4.36 -8.91
CA GLY A 103 -11.11 4.21 -9.57
C GLY A 103 -12.05 3.22 -8.87
N HIS A 104 -11.56 2.40 -7.95
CA HIS A 104 -12.36 1.41 -7.24
C HIS A 104 -12.95 1.91 -5.91
N ASN A 105 -12.97 3.22 -5.68
CA ASN A 105 -13.51 3.87 -4.47
C ASN A 105 -12.93 3.29 -3.19
N LEU A 106 -11.60 3.27 -3.11
CA LEU A 106 -10.87 2.84 -1.93
C LEU A 106 -10.79 4.00 -0.93
N LYS A 107 -11.45 3.86 0.21
CA LYS A 107 -11.39 4.83 1.27
C LYS A 107 -10.45 4.40 2.38
N ARG A 108 -10.51 3.14 2.76
CA ARG A 108 -9.76 2.54 3.86
C ARG A 108 -8.84 1.45 3.33
N VAL A 109 -7.53 1.74 3.33
CA VAL A 109 -6.50 0.84 2.82
C VAL A 109 -5.64 0.34 3.97
N ALA A 110 -5.51 -0.98 4.08
CA ALA A 110 -4.64 -1.62 5.04
C ALA A 110 -3.39 -2.18 4.34
N PHE A 111 -2.26 -2.09 5.01
CA PHE A 111 -1.02 -2.73 4.59
C PHE A 111 -0.50 -3.65 5.68
N TYR A 112 -0.27 -4.91 5.33
CA TYR A 112 0.36 -5.88 6.21
C TYR A 112 1.84 -6.03 5.86
N PRO A 113 2.77 -5.56 6.70
CA PRO A 113 4.19 -5.65 6.43
C PRO A 113 4.67 -7.09 6.55
N ARG A 114 5.36 -7.56 5.51
CA ARG A 114 5.99 -8.89 5.47
C ARG A 114 7.46 -8.72 5.13
N SER A 115 8.22 -8.07 5.99
CA SER A 115 9.60 -7.77 5.63
C SER A 115 10.52 -7.81 6.85
N GLN A 116 11.82 -7.87 6.56
CA GLN A 116 12.89 -7.64 7.53
C GLN A 116 13.23 -6.15 7.66
N VAL A 117 12.49 -5.28 6.96
CA VAL A 117 12.62 -3.84 7.10
C VAL A 117 12.04 -3.42 8.46
N GLU A 118 12.79 -2.60 9.19
CA GLU A 118 12.35 -2.08 10.47
C GLU A 118 10.94 -1.49 10.36
N PRO A 119 10.02 -1.83 11.28
CA PRO A 119 8.62 -1.43 11.22
C PRO A 119 8.43 0.07 11.02
N GLN A 120 9.24 0.90 11.68
CA GLN A 120 9.21 2.34 11.58
C GLN A 120 9.47 2.83 10.15
N ARG A 121 10.50 2.25 9.50
CA ARG A 121 10.86 2.59 8.11
C ARG A 121 9.82 2.10 7.12
N ALA A 122 9.28 0.90 7.36
CA ALA A 122 8.21 0.36 6.53
C ALA A 122 6.94 1.22 6.62
N ALA A 123 6.54 1.59 7.84
CA ALA A 123 5.36 2.42 8.09
C ALA A 123 5.47 3.81 7.44
N GLN A 124 6.62 4.48 7.59
CA GLN A 124 6.89 5.75 6.91
C GLN A 124 6.76 5.61 5.40
N ALA A 125 7.41 4.61 4.80
CA ALA A 125 7.41 4.38 3.36
C ALA A 125 6.01 4.07 2.80
N VAL A 126 5.21 3.30 3.54
CA VAL A 126 3.82 3.00 3.19
C VAL A 126 3.01 4.29 3.11
N VAL A 127 3.09 5.12 4.14
CA VAL A 127 2.35 6.41 4.19
C VAL A 127 2.77 7.31 3.05
N GLU A 128 4.08 7.48 2.82
CA GLU A 128 4.59 8.27 1.70
C GLU A 128 4.08 7.73 0.36
N GLY A 129 4.17 6.42 0.13
CA GLY A 129 3.74 5.78 -1.10
C GLY A 129 2.25 6.02 -1.40
N VAL A 130 1.38 5.87 -0.41
CA VAL A 130 -0.07 6.10 -0.55
C VAL A 130 -0.37 7.58 -0.82
N ILE A 131 0.19 8.50 -0.03
CA ILE A 131 -0.06 9.94 -0.18
C ILE A 131 0.42 10.43 -1.54
N LEU A 132 1.60 9.99 -1.98
CA LEU A 132 2.14 10.35 -3.28
C LEU A 132 1.34 9.77 -4.46
N ALA A 133 0.70 8.60 -4.26
CA ALA A 133 -0.19 8.00 -5.25
C ALA A 133 -1.53 8.72 -5.39
N THR A 134 -2.02 9.31 -4.30
CA THR A 134 -3.31 10.02 -4.28
C THR A 134 -3.21 11.46 -4.78
N TYR A 135 -2.00 11.97 -5.04
CA TYR A 135 -1.81 13.31 -5.61
C TYR A 135 -2.52 13.47 -6.95
N GLN A 136 -3.25 14.55 -7.09
CA GLN A 136 -3.95 14.91 -8.31
C GLN A 136 -3.48 16.29 -8.80
N ALA A 137 -3.05 16.34 -10.05
CA ALA A 137 -2.71 17.59 -10.75
C ALA A 137 -3.95 18.25 -11.39
N ASP A 138 -5.16 17.82 -10.98
CA ASP A 138 -6.41 18.12 -11.68
C ASP A 138 -7.18 19.32 -11.11
N ASP A 139 -6.55 20.18 -10.33
CA ASP A 139 -7.20 21.34 -9.69
C ASP A 139 -7.90 22.28 -10.70
N TYR A 140 -7.44 22.25 -11.95
CA TYR A 140 -7.96 23.10 -13.03
C TYR A 140 -8.87 22.36 -14.03
N LYS A 141 -9.06 21.05 -13.90
CA LYS A 141 -10.01 20.32 -14.73
C LYS A 141 -11.43 20.61 -14.28
N THR A 142 -12.29 20.98 -15.23
CA THR A 142 -13.71 21.19 -15.00
C THR A 142 -14.52 19.90 -15.09
N GLU A 143 -14.04 18.94 -15.87
CA GLU A 143 -14.65 17.62 -16.09
C GLU A 143 -13.65 16.51 -15.71
N ASP A 144 -14.14 15.30 -15.49
CA ASP A 144 -13.34 14.10 -15.19
C ASP A 144 -12.40 14.21 -13.98
N ARG A 145 -12.80 14.95 -12.94
CA ARG A 145 -12.06 14.96 -11.68
C ARG A 145 -12.13 13.58 -11.03
N SER A 146 -10.98 12.96 -10.86
CA SER A 146 -10.89 11.74 -10.06
C SER A 146 -11.22 12.07 -8.60
N ARG A 147 -12.34 11.55 -8.10
CA ARG A 147 -12.82 11.80 -6.72
C ARG A 147 -12.46 10.69 -5.74
N ASN A 148 -11.65 9.74 -6.17
CA ASN A 148 -11.32 8.57 -5.35
C ASN A 148 -10.10 8.88 -4.51
N PHE A 149 -10.33 9.20 -3.26
CA PHE A 149 -9.31 9.49 -2.26
C PHE A 149 -9.27 8.40 -1.22
N VAL A 150 -8.08 7.95 -0.89
CA VAL A 150 -7.86 7.19 0.34
C VAL A 150 -8.05 8.14 1.52
N GLU A 151 -9.00 7.84 2.38
CA GLU A 151 -9.33 8.62 3.56
C GLU A 151 -8.56 8.13 4.79
N GLU A 152 -8.26 6.82 4.82
CA GLU A 152 -7.60 6.16 5.95
C GLU A 152 -6.56 5.15 5.49
N ILE A 153 -5.39 5.18 6.13
CA ILE A 153 -4.31 4.21 5.99
C ILE A 153 -4.17 3.45 7.31
N LEU A 154 -4.20 2.12 7.22
CA LEU A 154 -3.98 1.21 8.32
C LEU A 154 -2.66 0.47 8.12
N PHE A 155 -1.71 0.65 9.02
CA PHE A 155 -0.53 -0.20 9.09
C PHE A 155 -0.83 -1.33 10.05
N VAL A 156 -0.98 -2.55 9.53
CA VAL A 156 -1.36 -3.71 10.33
C VAL A 156 -0.13 -4.29 10.98
N SER A 157 -0.20 -4.54 12.27
CA SER A 157 0.88 -5.18 13.00
C SER A 157 0.33 -6.20 13.97
N ASP A 158 0.79 -7.41 13.82
CA ASP A 158 0.61 -8.54 14.75
C ASP A 158 1.88 -8.84 15.57
N GLN A 159 2.93 -8.00 15.42
CA GLN A 159 4.18 -8.11 16.15
C GLN A 159 4.23 -7.14 17.33
N ASP A 160 4.94 -7.53 18.38
CA ASP A 160 5.33 -6.62 19.49
C ASP A 160 6.33 -5.59 18.93
N MET A 161 5.80 -4.43 18.56
CA MET A 161 6.61 -3.29 18.12
C MET A 161 6.29 -2.08 18.99
N ASP A 162 7.24 -1.16 19.09
CA ASP A 162 6.98 0.12 19.76
C ASP A 162 6.00 0.95 18.93
N ALA A 163 4.75 0.93 19.35
CA ALA A 163 3.67 1.65 18.68
C ALA A 163 3.97 3.15 18.57
N THR A 164 4.60 3.74 19.59
CA THR A 164 4.92 5.17 19.62
C THR A 164 5.93 5.54 18.53
N GLU A 165 6.97 4.74 18.35
CA GLU A 165 7.96 4.97 17.29
C GLU A 165 7.40 4.76 15.89
N VAL A 166 6.54 3.76 15.72
CA VAL A 166 5.86 3.50 14.45
C VAL A 166 4.93 4.65 14.09
N GLU A 167 4.09 5.10 15.02
CA GLU A 167 3.18 6.23 14.83
C GLU A 167 3.93 7.52 14.50
N ALA A 168 5.02 7.83 15.22
CA ALA A 168 5.86 8.99 14.93
C ALA A 168 6.49 8.92 13.53
N SER A 169 6.83 7.71 13.06
CA SER A 169 7.38 7.51 11.71
C SER A 169 6.30 7.66 10.63
N MET A 170 5.08 7.23 10.91
CA MET A 170 3.93 7.46 10.02
C MET A 170 3.63 8.96 9.87
N GLU A 171 3.62 9.72 10.97
CA GLU A 171 3.46 11.18 10.94
C GLU A 171 4.57 11.87 10.13
N ARG A 172 5.82 11.41 10.30
CA ARG A 172 6.95 11.91 9.49
C ARG A 172 6.73 11.64 8.00
N GLY A 173 6.27 10.45 7.63
CA GLY A 173 5.92 10.11 6.26
C GLY A 173 4.83 11.00 5.69
N GLU A 174 3.81 11.31 6.49
CA GLU A 174 2.75 12.24 6.09
C GLU A 174 3.27 13.65 5.80
N ILE A 175 4.12 14.18 6.68
CA ILE A 175 4.73 15.51 6.51
C ILE A 175 5.57 15.54 5.22
N LEU A 176 6.44 14.56 5.00
CA LEU A 176 7.33 14.51 3.83
C LEU A 176 6.55 14.38 2.51
N ALA A 177 5.55 13.50 2.49
CA ALA A 177 4.73 13.30 1.30
C ALA A 177 3.86 14.53 0.98
N ASN A 178 3.29 15.18 1.99
CA ASN A 178 2.52 16.40 1.81
C ASN A 178 3.41 17.57 1.34
N ALA A 179 4.64 17.71 1.86
CA ALA A 179 5.61 18.70 1.37
C ALA A 179 5.98 18.43 -0.11
N THR A 180 6.18 17.16 -0.48
CA THR A 180 6.43 16.78 -1.88
C THR A 180 5.24 17.12 -2.78
N ASN A 181 4.01 16.84 -2.34
CA ASN A 181 2.81 17.15 -3.11
C ASN A 181 2.58 18.66 -3.20
N MET A 182 2.92 19.42 -2.16
CA MET A 182 2.91 20.89 -2.21
C MET A 182 3.89 21.42 -3.28
N ALA A 183 5.11 20.90 -3.32
CA ALA A 183 6.07 21.27 -4.35
C ALA A 183 5.56 20.94 -5.76
N ARG A 184 4.98 19.76 -5.96
CA ARG A 184 4.34 19.38 -7.23
C ARG A 184 3.20 20.32 -7.62
N LYS A 185 2.39 20.73 -6.63
CA LYS A 185 1.31 21.68 -6.85
C LYS A 185 1.85 23.02 -7.33
N LEU A 186 2.86 23.57 -6.66
CA LEU A 186 3.49 24.82 -7.05
C LEU A 186 4.06 24.78 -8.47
N VAL A 187 4.68 23.67 -8.88
CA VAL A 187 5.21 23.50 -10.25
C VAL A 187 4.09 23.45 -11.29
N ASN A 188 2.91 22.92 -10.93
CA ASN A 188 1.77 22.83 -11.83
C ASN A 188 0.88 24.09 -11.84
N GLU A 189 1.12 25.05 -10.94
CA GLU A 189 0.37 26.29 -10.91
C GLU A 189 0.73 27.18 -12.13
N PRO A 190 -0.26 27.81 -12.77
CA PRO A 190 0.00 28.79 -13.81
C PRO A 190 0.80 29.98 -13.27
N GLY A 191 1.73 30.51 -14.10
CA GLY A 191 2.63 31.59 -13.69
C GLY A 191 1.96 32.88 -13.21
N ASN A 192 0.68 33.09 -13.56
CA ASN A 192 -0.12 34.25 -13.07
C ASN A 192 -0.65 34.04 -11.63
N ARG A 193 -0.49 32.86 -11.04
CA ARG A 193 -0.90 32.56 -9.66
C ARG A 193 0.26 32.43 -8.69
N VAL A 194 1.45 32.09 -9.19
CA VAL A 194 2.67 32.01 -8.39
C VAL A 194 3.42 33.32 -8.55
N ASN A 195 2.99 34.36 -7.87
CA ASN A 195 3.70 35.64 -7.81
C ASN A 195 4.45 35.75 -6.49
N PRO A 196 5.74 36.18 -6.51
CA PRO A 196 6.41 36.60 -5.29
C PRO A 196 5.68 37.84 -4.79
N SER A 197 5.03 37.76 -3.65
CA SER A 197 4.44 38.86 -2.91
C SER A 197 5.39 39.33 -1.85
#